data_6e883ae8a7cbe235bf5d939ca9182c84
#
_entry.id   6e883ae8a7cbe235bf5d939ca9182c84
#
_cell.length_a   1.000
_cell.length_b   1.000
_cell.length_c   1.000
_cell.angle_alpha   90.00
_cell.angle_beta   90.00
_cell.angle_gamma   90.00
#
_symmetry.space_group_name_H-M   'P 1'
#
loop_
_entity.id
_entity.type
_entity.pdbx_description
1 polymer ?
#
loop_
_entity_poly.entity_id
_entity_poly.type
_entity_poly.pdbx_seq_one_letter_code
_entity_poly.pdbx_strand_id
1 'polypeptide(L)'
;MLIDTHVHLDSYSDDEIAGVLQRGREVNVKALISAGTTVESSARCVQLSDKFPDVFSGVGVHPMDLINPLDEEDYDVLKRLINSNNKVIVMSEIGLDYLDGMPNREWQFSAFRNQIGIAREFNLPIVFHSRESNEDCFRVLKEEKAYEVGGVMHYFQGTREDAQKAIDMGFYISIARPIFRLKHLRDILVDLPVNNLVVETDSAPQPFKAKRENWTEPRHLRSIVREIATLKDLEEAYVEREILNNMKALLKDKWDIVLPLLDPET
;
A
#
# COMPACT_ATOMS: atom_id res chain seq x y z
N MET A 1 -6.31 15.72 -7.23
CA MET A 1 -6.84 14.88 -6.13
C MET A 1 -5.93 13.68 -5.97
N LEU A 2 -5.63 13.26 -4.75
CA LEU A 2 -4.67 12.19 -4.48
C LEU A 2 -5.28 11.12 -3.59
N ILE A 3 -4.81 9.88 -3.77
CA ILE A 3 -5.09 8.74 -2.90
C ILE A 3 -3.74 8.26 -2.36
N ASP A 4 -3.62 8.14 -1.04
CA ASP A 4 -2.46 7.55 -0.39
C ASP A 4 -2.67 6.04 -0.32
N THR A 5 -1.90 5.29 -1.10
CA THR A 5 -2.14 3.85 -1.27
C THR A 5 -1.68 3.01 -0.09
N HIS A 6 -0.91 3.59 0.84
CA HIS A 6 -0.40 2.85 1.98
C HIS A 6 -0.04 3.75 3.16
N VAL A 7 -0.76 3.58 4.26
CA VAL A 7 -0.52 4.25 5.55
C VAL A 7 -0.82 3.29 6.70
N HIS A 8 -0.22 3.51 7.87
CA HIS A 8 -0.47 2.77 9.11
C HIS A 8 -1.22 3.65 10.11
N LEU A 9 -2.50 3.95 9.83
CA LEU A 9 -3.32 4.77 10.74
C LEU A 9 -3.64 4.06 12.05
N ASP A 10 -3.68 2.72 12.03
CA ASP A 10 -3.88 1.86 13.19
C ASP A 10 -2.85 2.09 14.29
N SER A 11 -1.64 2.49 13.91
CA SER A 11 -0.52 2.74 14.81
C SER A 11 -0.57 4.13 15.51
N TYR A 12 -1.42 5.05 15.03
CA TYR A 12 -1.62 6.35 15.67
C TYR A 12 -2.62 6.25 16.83
N SER A 13 -2.47 7.10 17.83
CA SER A 13 -3.50 7.27 18.85
C SER A 13 -4.78 7.89 18.28
N ASP A 14 -5.92 7.59 18.87
CA ASP A 14 -7.23 8.10 18.39
C ASP A 14 -7.27 9.64 18.31
N ASP A 15 -6.58 10.33 19.23
CA ASP A 15 -6.52 11.78 19.26
C ASP A 15 -5.71 12.38 18.12
N GLU A 16 -4.74 11.63 17.58
CA GLU A 16 -3.88 12.11 16.49
C GLU A 16 -4.49 11.90 15.10
N ILE A 17 -5.27 10.83 14.90
CA ILE A 17 -5.77 10.41 13.58
C ILE A 17 -6.54 11.53 12.89
N ALA A 18 -7.47 12.18 13.57
CA ALA A 18 -8.27 13.27 12.99
C ALA A 18 -7.39 14.41 12.47
N GLY A 19 -6.34 14.76 13.21
CA GLY A 19 -5.37 15.78 12.79
C GLY A 19 -4.51 15.35 11.60
N VAL A 20 -4.09 14.09 11.56
CA VAL A 20 -3.33 13.50 10.43
C VAL A 20 -4.16 13.56 9.15
N LEU A 21 -5.42 13.11 9.20
CA LEU A 21 -6.36 13.15 8.09
C LEU A 21 -6.63 14.58 7.62
N GLN A 22 -6.88 15.51 8.56
CA GLN A 22 -7.14 16.92 8.23
C GLN A 22 -5.98 17.54 7.45
N ARG A 23 -4.73 17.33 7.89
CA ARG A 23 -3.55 17.83 7.16
C ARG A 23 -3.37 17.18 5.78
N GLY A 24 -3.82 15.95 5.58
CA GLY A 24 -3.89 15.30 4.26
C GLY A 24 -4.91 15.99 3.35
N ARG A 25 -6.13 16.24 3.86
CA ARG A 25 -7.21 16.91 3.11
C ARG A 25 -6.80 18.32 2.65
N GLU A 26 -6.05 19.07 3.47
CA GLU A 26 -5.55 20.43 3.14
C GLU A 26 -4.66 20.45 1.89
N VAL A 27 -4.01 19.34 1.56
CA VAL A 27 -3.19 19.18 0.36
C VAL A 27 -3.86 18.31 -0.72
N ASN A 28 -5.19 18.14 -0.60
CA ASN A 28 -6.03 17.44 -1.57
C ASN A 28 -5.80 15.91 -1.65
N VAL A 29 -5.37 15.29 -0.55
CA VAL A 29 -5.47 13.84 -0.35
C VAL A 29 -6.92 13.54 0.04
N LYS A 30 -7.62 12.77 -0.78
CA LYS A 30 -9.06 12.51 -0.67
C LYS A 30 -9.40 11.15 -0.09
N ALA A 31 -8.48 10.20 -0.21
CA ALA A 31 -8.63 8.87 0.32
C ALA A 31 -7.28 8.32 0.77
N LEU A 32 -7.32 7.42 1.75
CA LEU A 32 -6.17 6.73 2.31
C LEU A 32 -6.50 5.26 2.51
N ILE A 33 -5.54 4.38 2.24
CA ILE A 33 -5.67 2.95 2.52
C ILE A 33 -4.82 2.63 3.74
N SER A 34 -5.46 2.34 4.88
CA SER A 34 -4.78 1.92 6.10
C SER A 34 -4.47 0.43 6.02
N ALA A 35 -3.20 0.08 6.05
CA ALA A 35 -2.69 -1.28 5.90
C ALA A 35 -2.57 -1.98 7.26
N GLY A 36 -3.22 -3.14 7.40
CA GLY A 36 -3.02 -4.02 8.55
C GLY A 36 -1.73 -4.82 8.41
N THR A 37 -1.05 -5.04 9.54
CA THR A 37 0.21 -5.81 9.62
C THR A 37 0.09 -7.03 10.53
N THR A 38 -0.96 -7.10 11.33
CA THR A 38 -1.38 -8.26 12.12
C THR A 38 -2.89 -8.47 12.00
N VAL A 39 -3.42 -9.54 12.52
CA VAL A 39 -4.87 -9.77 12.59
C VAL A 39 -5.56 -8.66 13.38
N GLU A 40 -4.97 -8.24 14.52
CA GLU A 40 -5.50 -7.17 15.36
C GLU A 40 -5.43 -5.81 14.68
N SER A 41 -4.29 -5.48 14.04
CA SER A 41 -4.16 -4.22 13.33
C SER A 41 -5.07 -4.15 12.11
N SER A 42 -5.29 -5.27 11.41
CA SER A 42 -6.28 -5.41 10.34
C SER A 42 -7.70 -5.10 10.84
N ALA A 43 -8.10 -5.66 11.99
CA ALA A 43 -9.38 -5.33 12.61
C ALA A 43 -9.48 -3.84 12.99
N ARG A 44 -8.38 -3.25 13.47
CA ARG A 44 -8.30 -1.81 13.77
C ARG A 44 -8.44 -0.95 12.51
N CYS A 45 -7.80 -1.33 11.40
CA CYS A 45 -7.94 -0.65 10.11
C CYS A 45 -9.41 -0.65 9.64
N VAL A 46 -10.10 -1.78 9.76
CA VAL A 46 -11.54 -1.88 9.45
C VAL A 46 -12.37 -0.94 10.32
N GLN A 47 -12.15 -0.90 11.64
CA GLN A 47 -12.83 0.04 12.55
C GLN A 47 -12.58 1.51 12.16
N LEU A 48 -11.36 1.85 11.76
CA LEU A 48 -11.02 3.20 11.31
C LEU A 48 -11.74 3.56 10.00
N SER A 49 -11.90 2.62 9.09
CA SER A 49 -12.65 2.84 7.85
C SER A 49 -14.14 3.05 8.09
N ASP A 50 -14.72 2.46 9.13
CA ASP A 50 -16.09 2.74 9.57
C ASP A 50 -16.22 4.16 10.16
N LYS A 51 -15.22 4.57 10.93
CA LYS A 51 -15.24 5.86 11.63
C LYS A 51 -14.98 7.06 10.72
N PHE A 52 -14.11 6.89 9.69
CA PHE A 52 -13.68 7.97 8.82
C PHE A 52 -14.08 7.69 7.36
N PRO A 53 -14.84 8.58 6.70
CA PRO A 53 -15.35 8.33 5.35
C PRO A 53 -14.24 8.18 4.31
N ASP A 54 -13.14 8.90 4.45
CA ASP A 54 -11.98 8.94 3.54
C ASP A 54 -10.91 7.87 3.84
N VAL A 55 -11.15 6.99 4.82
CA VAL A 55 -10.26 5.88 5.15
C VAL A 55 -10.83 4.58 4.61
N PHE A 56 -10.00 3.84 3.89
CA PHE A 56 -10.21 2.47 3.42
C PHE A 56 -9.24 1.53 4.13
N SER A 57 -9.49 0.23 4.05
CA SER A 57 -8.70 -0.77 4.76
C SER A 57 -8.00 -1.72 3.81
N GLY A 58 -6.75 -2.03 4.13
CA GLY A 58 -6.08 -3.25 3.75
C GLY A 58 -6.05 -4.22 4.94
N VAL A 59 -6.29 -5.49 4.70
CA VAL A 59 -6.19 -6.53 5.72
C VAL A 59 -5.12 -7.53 5.33
N GLY A 60 -4.27 -7.92 6.30
CA GLY A 60 -3.18 -8.84 6.09
C GLY A 60 -2.27 -8.96 7.30
N VAL A 61 -1.28 -9.85 7.19
CA VAL A 61 -0.23 -10.05 8.19
C VAL A 61 1.12 -9.90 7.52
N HIS A 62 1.87 -8.93 8.01
CA HIS A 62 3.20 -8.56 7.51
C HIS A 62 4.24 -9.61 7.91
N PRO A 63 5.22 -9.93 7.06
CA PRO A 63 6.24 -10.94 7.37
C PRO A 63 7.05 -10.65 8.64
N MET A 64 7.26 -9.39 9.01
CA MET A 64 7.98 -9.01 10.23
C MET A 64 7.20 -9.27 11.51
N ASP A 65 5.87 -9.31 11.45
CA ASP A 65 4.97 -9.38 12.60
C ASP A 65 4.53 -10.83 12.92
N LEU A 66 5.09 -11.82 12.22
CA LEU A 66 4.84 -13.24 12.46
C LEU A 66 5.57 -13.70 13.73
N ILE A 67 4.87 -13.71 14.86
CA ILE A 67 5.40 -14.25 16.12
C ILE A 67 5.40 -15.79 16.09
N ASN A 68 4.43 -16.38 15.39
CA ASN A 68 4.23 -17.80 15.14
C ASN A 68 3.72 -17.98 13.71
N PRO A 69 3.74 -19.23 13.16
CA PRO A 69 3.01 -19.51 11.93
C PRO A 69 1.52 -19.19 12.13
N LEU A 70 0.90 -18.55 11.13
CA LEU A 70 -0.55 -18.33 11.16
C LEU A 70 -1.29 -19.67 11.07
N ASP A 71 -2.36 -19.78 11.84
CA ASP A 71 -3.25 -20.93 11.82
C ASP A 71 -4.55 -20.65 11.02
N GLU A 72 -5.43 -21.65 10.93
CA GLU A 72 -6.69 -21.55 10.19
C GLU A 72 -7.62 -20.47 10.79
N GLU A 73 -7.61 -20.28 12.12
CA GLU A 73 -8.43 -19.23 12.76
C GLU A 73 -7.96 -17.83 12.38
N ASP A 74 -6.65 -17.60 12.27
CA ASP A 74 -6.11 -16.32 11.79
C ASP A 74 -6.61 -15.99 10.38
N TYR A 75 -6.54 -16.97 9.46
CA TYR A 75 -7.04 -16.79 8.10
C TYR A 75 -8.56 -16.59 8.06
N ASP A 76 -9.31 -17.29 8.88
CA ASP A 76 -10.76 -17.12 8.99
C ASP A 76 -11.13 -15.74 9.54
N VAL A 77 -10.35 -15.19 10.48
CA VAL A 77 -10.53 -13.81 10.95
C VAL A 77 -10.33 -12.82 9.81
N LEU A 78 -9.24 -12.94 9.03
CA LEU A 78 -9.01 -12.08 7.88
C LEU A 78 -10.17 -12.13 6.88
N LYS A 79 -10.69 -13.32 6.55
CA LYS A 79 -11.84 -13.50 5.66
C LYS A 79 -13.11 -12.86 6.24
N ARG A 80 -13.34 -13.00 7.56
CA ARG A 80 -14.47 -12.35 8.24
C ARG A 80 -14.37 -10.82 8.16
N LEU A 81 -13.19 -10.25 8.33
CA LEU A 81 -12.95 -8.81 8.20
C LEU A 81 -13.28 -8.32 6.79
N ILE A 82 -12.81 -9.03 5.74
CA ILE A 82 -13.12 -8.71 4.34
C ILE A 82 -14.63 -8.71 4.09
N ASN A 83 -15.35 -9.73 4.59
CA ASN A 83 -16.79 -9.84 4.41
C ASN A 83 -17.60 -8.83 5.22
N SER A 84 -17.06 -8.34 6.33
CA SER A 84 -17.79 -7.46 7.24
C SER A 84 -17.89 -6.01 6.75
N ASN A 85 -16.99 -5.58 5.85
CA ASN A 85 -16.88 -4.20 5.45
C ASN A 85 -16.45 -4.05 3.97
N ASN A 86 -17.30 -3.40 3.17
CA ASN A 86 -17.00 -3.16 1.76
C ASN A 86 -15.81 -2.21 1.51
N LYS A 87 -15.40 -1.44 2.53
CA LYS A 87 -14.21 -0.58 2.49
C LYS A 87 -12.90 -1.34 2.69
N VAL A 88 -12.92 -2.66 2.89
CA VAL A 88 -11.74 -3.50 2.70
C VAL A 88 -11.53 -3.66 1.20
N ILE A 89 -10.50 -3.00 0.67
CA ILE A 89 -10.30 -2.86 -0.78
C ILE A 89 -8.99 -3.44 -1.29
N VAL A 90 -8.07 -3.84 -0.41
CA VAL A 90 -6.82 -4.50 -0.76
C VAL A 90 -6.45 -5.58 0.28
N MET A 91 -5.69 -6.58 -0.14
CA MET A 91 -4.94 -7.46 0.76
C MET A 91 -3.58 -6.80 1.05
N SER A 92 -3.34 -6.37 2.29
CA SER A 92 -2.19 -5.54 2.69
C SER A 92 -1.96 -5.57 4.22
N GLU A 93 -0.75 -5.67 4.69
CA GLU A 93 0.50 -5.75 3.97
C GLU A 93 1.02 -7.18 4.06
N ILE A 94 1.32 -7.80 2.95
CA ILE A 94 1.76 -9.20 2.90
C ILE A 94 3.07 -9.32 2.11
N GLY A 95 3.85 -10.37 2.31
CA GLY A 95 5.10 -10.51 1.54
C GLY A 95 6.19 -11.26 2.26
N LEU A 96 7.45 -10.91 1.92
CA LEU A 96 8.67 -11.52 2.46
C LEU A 96 9.68 -10.45 2.89
N ASP A 97 10.36 -10.70 4.01
CA ASP A 97 11.42 -9.86 4.54
C ASP A 97 12.60 -10.72 5.00
N TYR A 98 13.78 -10.50 4.43
CA TYR A 98 14.97 -11.30 4.69
C TYR A 98 16.06 -10.58 5.47
N LEU A 99 15.74 -9.43 6.09
CA LEU A 99 16.69 -8.82 7.00
C LEU A 99 17.06 -9.74 8.16
N ASP A 100 18.24 -9.55 8.71
CA ASP A 100 18.67 -10.28 9.89
C ASP A 100 17.68 -10.07 11.06
N GLY A 101 17.35 -11.16 11.73
CA GLY A 101 16.41 -11.14 12.86
C GLY A 101 14.92 -11.21 12.49
N MET A 102 14.59 -11.29 11.21
CA MET A 102 13.20 -11.50 10.77
C MET A 102 12.69 -12.90 11.11
N PRO A 103 11.36 -13.09 11.21
CA PRO A 103 10.73 -14.38 11.47
C PRO A 103 11.16 -15.48 10.51
N ASN A 104 10.93 -16.72 10.92
CA ASN A 104 11.26 -17.91 10.13
C ASN A 104 10.72 -17.81 8.70
N ARG A 105 11.55 -18.08 7.69
CA ARG A 105 11.19 -17.95 6.28
C ARG A 105 10.07 -18.88 5.86
N GLU A 106 9.99 -20.07 6.41
CA GLU A 106 8.91 -21.02 6.10
C GLU A 106 7.55 -20.47 6.56
N TRP A 107 7.51 -19.78 7.72
CA TRP A 107 6.31 -19.11 8.19
C TRP A 107 5.92 -17.96 7.25
N GLN A 108 6.90 -17.16 6.83
CA GLN A 108 6.66 -16.08 5.88
C GLN A 108 6.13 -16.62 4.55
N PHE A 109 6.71 -17.68 4.00
CA PHE A 109 6.23 -18.32 2.76
C PHE A 109 4.80 -18.84 2.91
N SER A 110 4.52 -19.56 4.00
CA SER A 110 3.18 -20.08 4.27
C SER A 110 2.15 -18.94 4.37
N ALA A 111 2.44 -17.92 5.16
CA ALA A 111 1.56 -16.78 5.33
C ALA A 111 1.34 -16.03 4.02
N PHE A 112 2.40 -15.78 3.24
CA PHE A 112 2.30 -15.08 1.96
C PHE A 112 1.43 -15.83 0.95
N ARG A 113 1.65 -17.15 0.77
CA ARG A 113 0.85 -18.00 -0.13
C ARG A 113 -0.62 -18.04 0.24
N ASN A 114 -0.93 -18.29 1.52
CA ASN A 114 -2.32 -18.37 1.97
C ASN A 114 -3.05 -17.03 1.79
N GLN A 115 -2.40 -15.91 2.10
CA GLN A 115 -2.98 -14.58 1.93
C GLN A 115 -3.16 -14.20 0.45
N ILE A 116 -2.28 -14.62 -0.46
CA ILE A 116 -2.53 -14.51 -1.92
C ILE A 116 -3.78 -15.32 -2.30
N GLY A 117 -3.94 -16.53 -1.75
CA GLY A 117 -5.14 -17.34 -1.95
C GLY A 117 -6.42 -16.62 -1.53
N ILE A 118 -6.41 -15.98 -0.36
CA ILE A 118 -7.53 -15.15 0.14
C ILE A 118 -7.76 -13.95 -0.79
N ALA A 119 -6.71 -13.23 -1.19
CA ALA A 119 -6.83 -12.11 -2.11
C ALA A 119 -7.53 -12.49 -3.42
N ARG A 120 -7.20 -13.68 -3.97
CA ARG A 120 -7.84 -14.21 -5.18
C ARG A 120 -9.29 -14.63 -4.93
N GLU A 121 -9.58 -15.26 -3.78
CA GLU A 121 -10.95 -15.67 -3.39
C GLU A 121 -11.89 -14.46 -3.34
N PHE A 122 -11.41 -13.32 -2.83
CA PHE A 122 -12.20 -12.09 -2.65
C PHE A 122 -11.98 -11.04 -3.74
N ASN A 123 -11.23 -11.36 -4.81
CA ASN A 123 -10.88 -10.44 -5.90
C ASN A 123 -10.28 -9.12 -5.39
N LEU A 124 -9.39 -9.18 -4.40
CA LEU A 124 -8.70 -8.03 -3.85
C LEU A 124 -7.31 -7.86 -4.48
N PRO A 125 -6.93 -6.67 -4.94
CA PRO A 125 -5.56 -6.40 -5.32
C PRO A 125 -4.63 -6.55 -4.12
N ILE A 126 -3.38 -6.98 -4.38
CA ILE A 126 -2.39 -7.26 -3.36
C ILE A 126 -1.43 -6.09 -3.24
N VAL A 127 -1.19 -5.61 -2.02
CA VAL A 127 -0.08 -4.69 -1.72
C VAL A 127 1.00 -5.50 -1.00
N PHE A 128 2.12 -5.75 -1.68
CA PHE A 128 3.14 -6.64 -1.14
C PHE A 128 4.43 -5.93 -0.76
N HIS A 129 4.94 -6.35 0.40
CA HIS A 129 6.24 -6.03 0.93
C HIS A 129 7.31 -6.94 0.35
N SER A 130 8.46 -6.37 0.01
CA SER A 130 9.64 -7.15 -0.38
C SER A 130 10.92 -6.44 0.07
N ARG A 131 11.65 -7.06 0.99
CA ARG A 131 12.95 -6.55 1.46
C ARG A 131 13.99 -7.65 1.43
N GLU A 132 15.01 -7.47 0.57
CA GLU A 132 16.05 -8.46 0.28
C GLU A 132 15.48 -9.82 -0.22
N SER A 133 14.25 -9.83 -0.75
CA SER A 133 13.47 -11.02 -1.08
C SER A 133 12.78 -10.98 -2.45
N ASN A 134 13.13 -10.01 -3.31
CA ASN A 134 12.42 -9.74 -4.57
C ASN A 134 12.26 -10.99 -5.44
N GLU A 135 13.33 -11.77 -5.61
CA GLU A 135 13.30 -12.98 -6.44
C GLU A 135 12.27 -14.00 -5.93
N ASP A 136 12.26 -14.25 -4.63
CA ASP A 136 11.32 -15.18 -4.01
C ASP A 136 9.90 -14.61 -3.99
N CYS A 137 9.72 -13.29 -3.76
CA CYS A 137 8.41 -12.66 -3.90
C CYS A 137 7.83 -12.88 -5.30
N PHE A 138 8.58 -12.57 -6.37
CA PHE A 138 8.12 -12.77 -7.74
C PHE A 138 7.83 -14.24 -8.06
N ARG A 139 8.64 -15.16 -7.54
CA ARG A 139 8.39 -16.59 -7.69
C ARG A 139 7.06 -16.98 -7.06
N VAL A 140 6.83 -16.62 -5.80
CA VAL A 140 5.58 -16.93 -5.08
C VAL A 140 4.37 -16.27 -5.75
N LEU A 141 4.45 -15.00 -6.09
CA LEU A 141 3.37 -14.28 -6.79
C LEU A 141 2.98 -14.99 -8.11
N LYS A 142 3.97 -15.51 -8.85
CA LYS A 142 3.72 -16.28 -10.08
C LYS A 142 3.12 -17.64 -9.80
N GLU A 143 3.67 -18.42 -8.85
CA GLU A 143 3.20 -19.76 -8.47
C GLU A 143 1.76 -19.71 -7.98
N GLU A 144 1.41 -18.73 -7.14
CA GLU A 144 0.06 -18.52 -6.59
C GLU A 144 -0.86 -17.72 -7.51
N LYS A 145 -0.44 -17.41 -8.76
CA LYS A 145 -1.23 -16.69 -9.77
C LYS A 145 -1.76 -15.32 -9.28
N ALA A 146 -0.96 -14.61 -8.50
CA ALA A 146 -1.33 -13.30 -7.97
C ALA A 146 -1.66 -12.26 -9.06
N TYR A 147 -1.16 -12.48 -10.30
CA TYR A 147 -1.47 -11.67 -11.47
C TYR A 147 -2.97 -11.68 -11.85
N GLU A 148 -3.77 -12.64 -11.39
CA GLU A 148 -5.22 -12.67 -11.64
C GLU A 148 -5.93 -11.50 -10.93
N VAL A 149 -5.43 -11.08 -9.77
CA VAL A 149 -5.93 -9.92 -9.03
C VAL A 149 -5.08 -8.67 -9.23
N GLY A 150 -3.77 -8.84 -9.50
CA GLY A 150 -2.81 -7.75 -9.61
C GLY A 150 -2.51 -7.09 -8.26
N GLY A 151 -1.93 -5.89 -8.29
CA GLY A 151 -1.64 -5.22 -7.03
C GLY A 151 -0.56 -4.16 -7.13
N VAL A 152 0.17 -3.96 -6.05
CA VAL A 152 1.19 -2.93 -5.88
C VAL A 152 2.44 -3.53 -5.25
N MET A 153 3.60 -3.29 -5.85
CA MET A 153 4.87 -3.43 -5.16
C MET A 153 5.09 -2.19 -4.29
N HIS A 154 4.84 -2.37 -3.00
CA HIS A 154 4.85 -1.31 -2.00
C HIS A 154 6.27 -0.80 -1.74
N TYR A 155 6.38 0.50 -1.41
CA TYR A 155 7.60 1.18 -0.95
C TYR A 155 8.85 0.85 -1.77
N PHE A 156 8.69 0.90 -3.10
CA PHE A 156 9.67 0.38 -4.04
C PHE A 156 11.07 0.95 -3.84
N GLN A 157 12.04 0.08 -3.64
CA GLN A 157 13.47 0.39 -3.54
C GLN A 157 14.35 -0.59 -4.36
N GLY A 158 13.72 -1.38 -5.23
CA GLY A 158 14.39 -2.39 -6.06
C GLY A 158 15.18 -1.82 -7.24
N THR A 159 15.56 -2.70 -8.13
CA THR A 159 16.24 -2.40 -9.40
C THR A 159 15.26 -2.10 -10.52
N ARG A 160 15.75 -1.64 -11.68
CA ARG A 160 14.92 -1.49 -12.89
C ARG A 160 14.30 -2.82 -13.33
N GLU A 161 15.08 -3.88 -13.22
CA GLU A 161 14.66 -5.25 -13.56
C GLU A 161 13.53 -5.72 -12.63
N ASP A 162 13.60 -5.37 -11.34
CA ASP A 162 12.53 -5.69 -10.39
C ASP A 162 11.24 -4.94 -10.74
N ALA A 163 11.36 -3.63 -11.05
CA ALA A 163 10.21 -2.84 -11.48
C ALA A 163 9.57 -3.42 -12.74
N GLN A 164 10.37 -3.80 -13.74
CA GLN A 164 9.85 -4.38 -14.97
C GLN A 164 9.17 -5.74 -14.72
N LYS A 165 9.76 -6.61 -13.89
CA LYS A 165 9.13 -7.89 -13.51
C LYS A 165 7.78 -7.69 -12.83
N ALA A 166 7.68 -6.73 -11.91
CA ALA A 166 6.41 -6.40 -11.26
C ALA A 166 5.36 -5.92 -12.26
N ILE A 167 5.75 -5.01 -13.17
CA ILE A 167 4.86 -4.48 -14.22
C ILE A 167 4.40 -5.60 -15.17
N ASP A 168 5.29 -6.47 -15.62
CA ASP A 168 4.98 -7.61 -16.50
C ASP A 168 4.01 -8.61 -15.85
N MET A 169 3.95 -8.63 -14.51
CA MET A 169 3.01 -9.43 -13.72
C MET A 169 1.71 -8.69 -13.38
N GLY A 170 1.50 -7.47 -13.91
CA GLY A 170 0.30 -6.68 -13.66
C GLY A 170 0.29 -5.91 -12.34
N PHE A 171 1.47 -5.68 -11.75
CA PHE A 171 1.60 -4.87 -10.53
C PHE A 171 2.03 -3.44 -10.84
N TYR A 172 1.52 -2.50 -10.07
CA TYR A 172 1.97 -1.12 -10.04
C TYR A 172 3.18 -0.95 -9.12
N ILE A 173 3.99 0.06 -9.40
CA ILE A 173 5.14 0.45 -8.60
C ILE A 173 4.75 1.62 -7.70
N SER A 174 4.82 1.43 -6.39
CA SER A 174 4.50 2.51 -5.46
C SER A 174 5.72 3.35 -5.13
N ILE A 175 5.58 4.66 -5.37
CA ILE A 175 6.63 5.64 -5.14
C ILE A 175 6.38 6.36 -3.83
N ALA A 176 7.39 6.30 -2.94
CA ALA A 176 7.36 6.87 -1.61
C ALA A 176 8.54 7.85 -1.38
N ARG A 177 8.69 8.34 -0.16
CA ARG A 177 9.73 9.33 0.21
C ARG A 177 11.19 8.95 -0.06
N PRO A 178 11.61 7.67 -0.17
CA PRO A 178 12.98 7.34 -0.57
C PRO A 178 13.46 8.03 -1.85
N ILE A 179 12.55 8.39 -2.77
CA ILE A 179 12.86 9.14 -4.00
C ILE A 179 13.63 10.45 -3.74
N PHE A 180 13.45 11.11 -2.58
CA PHE A 180 14.15 12.37 -2.25
C PHE A 180 15.61 12.17 -1.87
N ARG A 181 16.03 10.95 -1.52
CA ARG A 181 17.37 10.66 -1.01
C ARG A 181 18.15 9.60 -1.78
N LEU A 182 17.47 8.69 -2.47
CA LEU A 182 18.08 7.58 -3.17
C LEU A 182 18.21 7.87 -4.66
N LYS A 183 19.44 8.19 -5.08
CA LYS A 183 19.71 8.58 -6.48
C LYS A 183 19.28 7.49 -7.46
N HIS A 184 19.53 6.21 -7.17
CA HIS A 184 19.17 5.12 -8.08
C HIS A 184 17.65 5.05 -8.35
N LEU A 185 16.81 5.35 -7.36
CA LEU A 185 15.36 5.39 -7.58
C LEU A 185 14.95 6.52 -8.52
N ARG A 186 15.60 7.68 -8.40
CA ARG A 186 15.37 8.81 -9.31
C ARG A 186 15.74 8.43 -10.75
N ASP A 187 16.90 7.78 -10.91
CA ASP A 187 17.37 7.32 -12.22
C ASP A 187 16.44 6.25 -12.84
N ILE A 188 15.91 5.34 -12.04
CA ILE A 188 14.92 4.33 -12.48
C ILE A 188 13.60 5.01 -12.84
N LEU A 189 13.12 5.92 -12.00
CA LEU A 189 11.82 6.56 -12.17
C LEU A 189 11.69 7.33 -13.47
N VAL A 190 12.78 7.95 -13.95
CA VAL A 190 12.77 8.68 -15.24
C VAL A 190 12.25 7.79 -16.37
N ASP A 191 12.63 6.51 -16.38
CA ASP A 191 12.29 5.57 -17.45
C ASP A 191 10.99 4.78 -17.20
N LEU A 192 10.52 4.69 -15.95
CA LEU A 192 9.27 3.97 -15.64
C LEU A 192 8.06 4.70 -16.24
N PRO A 193 7.13 4.00 -16.91
CA PRO A 193 5.91 4.62 -17.43
C PRO A 193 5.03 5.15 -16.30
N VAL A 194 4.50 6.36 -16.42
CA VAL A 194 3.61 6.97 -15.40
C VAL A 194 2.35 6.14 -15.17
N ASN A 195 1.85 5.48 -16.20
CA ASN A 195 0.68 4.60 -16.14
C ASN A 195 0.91 3.28 -15.37
N ASN A 196 2.11 3.05 -14.84
CA ASN A 196 2.42 1.94 -13.94
C ASN A 196 2.79 2.39 -12.52
N LEU A 197 2.59 3.68 -12.21
CA LEU A 197 2.95 4.24 -10.91
C LEU A 197 1.72 4.50 -10.04
N VAL A 198 1.85 4.23 -8.76
CA VAL A 198 0.99 4.73 -7.68
C VAL A 198 1.87 5.43 -6.65
N VAL A 199 1.29 6.12 -5.69
CA VAL A 199 2.02 6.89 -4.68
C VAL A 199 1.52 6.60 -3.28
N GLU A 200 2.43 6.65 -2.33
CA GLU A 200 2.15 6.42 -0.93
C GLU A 200 3.06 7.24 -0.03
N THR A 201 2.70 7.34 1.23
CA THR A 201 3.57 7.96 2.24
C THR A 201 4.21 6.94 3.17
N ASP A 202 3.62 5.78 3.33
CA ASP A 202 3.99 4.79 4.36
C ASP A 202 4.03 5.47 5.74
N SER A 203 2.96 6.21 6.00
CA SER A 203 2.83 7.09 7.16
C SER A 203 2.54 6.29 8.41
N ALA A 204 3.42 6.40 9.40
CA ALA A 204 3.30 5.82 10.73
C ALA A 204 3.86 6.78 11.79
N PRO A 205 3.59 6.58 13.08
CA PRO A 205 4.25 7.30 14.16
C PRO A 205 5.77 7.12 14.12
N GLN A 206 6.51 8.21 14.24
CA GLN A 206 7.98 8.22 14.17
C GLN A 206 8.59 8.89 15.41
N PRO A 207 8.38 8.33 16.63
CA PRO A 207 8.81 8.95 17.89
C PRO A 207 10.33 9.09 18.01
N PHE A 208 11.11 8.38 17.18
CA PHE A 208 12.56 8.53 17.08
C PHE A 208 12.99 9.86 16.44
N LYS A 209 12.08 10.58 15.77
CA LYS A 209 12.36 11.92 15.24
C LYS A 209 12.15 12.97 16.32
N ALA A 210 13.12 13.89 16.45
CA ALA A 210 13.15 14.90 17.51
C ALA A 210 11.92 15.82 17.54
N LYS A 211 11.27 16.02 16.37
CA LYS A 211 10.12 16.90 16.24
C LYS A 211 8.98 16.20 15.53
N ARG A 212 7.75 16.32 16.07
CA ARG A 212 6.52 15.76 15.53
C ARG A 212 6.25 16.20 14.08
N GLU A 213 6.55 17.46 13.77
CA GLU A 213 6.38 18.05 12.44
C GLU A 213 7.25 17.40 11.35
N ASN A 214 8.32 16.67 11.74
CA ASN A 214 9.19 15.93 10.85
C ASN A 214 8.69 14.49 10.53
N TRP A 215 7.60 14.07 11.17
CA TRP A 215 7.02 12.77 10.88
C TRP A 215 6.47 12.73 9.45
N THR A 216 6.58 11.57 8.83
CA THR A 216 5.92 11.36 7.56
C THR A 216 4.41 11.26 7.78
N GLU A 217 3.65 11.96 6.97
CA GLU A 217 2.19 12.00 7.03
C GLU A 217 1.60 12.05 5.62
N PRO A 218 0.32 11.74 5.42
CA PRO A 218 -0.35 11.81 4.13
C PRO A 218 -0.18 13.16 3.40
N ARG A 219 -0.03 14.26 4.15
CA ARG A 219 0.25 15.58 3.55
C ARG A 219 1.52 15.63 2.68
N HIS A 220 2.45 14.68 2.86
CA HIS A 220 3.68 14.64 2.07
C HIS A 220 3.50 14.00 0.69
N LEU A 221 2.33 13.39 0.44
CA LEU A 221 2.02 12.78 -0.85
C LEU A 221 2.12 13.78 -2.01
N ARG A 222 1.66 15.02 -1.79
CA ARG A 222 1.78 16.10 -2.77
C ARG A 222 3.22 16.37 -3.21
N SER A 223 4.16 16.32 -2.27
CA SER A 223 5.58 16.52 -2.61
C SER A 223 6.17 15.37 -3.43
N ILE A 224 5.70 14.13 -3.21
CA ILE A 224 6.10 12.96 -4.00
C ILE A 224 5.63 13.10 -5.44
N VAL A 225 4.37 13.48 -5.65
CA VAL A 225 3.81 13.68 -7.00
C VAL A 225 4.55 14.80 -7.73
N ARG A 226 4.85 15.91 -7.05
CA ARG A 226 5.64 17.02 -7.63
C ARG A 226 7.04 16.57 -8.03
N GLU A 227 7.69 15.75 -7.20
CA GLU A 227 9.01 15.21 -7.52
C GLU A 227 8.97 14.28 -8.74
N ILE A 228 7.94 13.43 -8.85
CA ILE A 228 7.72 12.59 -10.03
C ILE A 228 7.58 13.45 -11.28
N ALA A 229 6.74 14.47 -11.22
CA ALA A 229 6.50 15.41 -12.33
C ALA A 229 7.81 16.10 -12.75
N THR A 230 8.58 16.61 -11.78
CA THR A 230 9.89 17.26 -12.01
C THR A 230 10.89 16.31 -12.67
N LEU A 231 11.02 15.09 -12.18
CA LEU A 231 11.99 14.11 -12.70
C LEU A 231 11.66 13.65 -14.12
N LYS A 232 10.37 13.63 -14.46
CA LYS A 232 9.88 13.18 -15.77
C LYS A 232 9.67 14.31 -16.77
N ASP A 233 9.92 15.56 -16.36
CA ASP A 233 9.62 16.75 -17.16
C ASP A 233 8.15 16.78 -17.63
N LEU A 234 7.22 16.53 -16.71
CA LEU A 234 5.77 16.46 -16.94
C LEU A 234 5.04 17.47 -16.06
N GLU A 235 3.86 17.90 -16.52
CA GLU A 235 2.96 18.73 -15.69
C GLU A 235 2.45 17.94 -14.47
N GLU A 236 2.45 18.56 -13.28
CA GLU A 236 1.96 17.94 -12.04
C GLU A 236 0.51 17.44 -12.20
N ALA A 237 -0.35 18.22 -12.85
CA ALA A 237 -1.74 17.85 -13.11
C ALA A 237 -1.89 16.60 -14.02
N TYR A 238 -0.97 16.41 -14.97
CA TYR A 238 -0.94 15.21 -15.79
C TYR A 238 -0.57 13.98 -14.94
N VAL A 239 0.48 14.09 -14.12
CA VAL A 239 0.92 13.00 -13.24
C VAL A 239 -0.18 12.62 -12.24
N GLU A 240 -0.86 13.59 -11.62
CA GLU A 240 -2.00 13.34 -10.72
C GLU A 240 -3.10 12.54 -11.42
N ARG A 241 -3.48 12.96 -12.63
CA ARG A 241 -4.54 12.29 -13.39
C ARG A 241 -4.16 10.85 -13.72
N GLU A 242 -2.93 10.61 -14.18
CA GLU A 242 -2.48 9.26 -14.51
C GLU A 242 -2.42 8.35 -13.27
N ILE A 243 -1.90 8.85 -12.14
CA ILE A 243 -1.92 8.10 -10.86
C ILE A 243 -3.35 7.76 -10.45
N LEU A 244 -4.29 8.67 -10.62
CA LEU A 244 -5.70 8.43 -10.30
C LEU A 244 -6.32 7.38 -11.25
N ASN A 245 -5.99 7.43 -12.55
CA ASN A 245 -6.40 6.41 -13.52
C ASN A 245 -5.83 5.03 -13.15
N ASN A 246 -4.58 4.98 -12.70
CA ASN A 246 -3.94 3.75 -12.24
C ASN A 246 -4.66 3.18 -11.01
N MET A 247 -5.02 4.03 -10.05
CA MET A 247 -5.81 3.60 -8.89
C MET A 247 -7.18 3.06 -9.28
N LYS A 248 -7.86 3.70 -10.25
CA LYS A 248 -9.12 3.19 -10.79
C LYS A 248 -8.94 1.80 -11.42
N ALA A 249 -7.91 1.62 -12.22
CA ALA A 249 -7.63 0.33 -12.85
C ALA A 249 -7.23 -0.75 -11.83
N LEU A 250 -6.46 -0.38 -10.79
CA LEU A 250 -6.07 -1.26 -9.70
C LEU A 250 -7.27 -1.75 -8.89
N LEU A 251 -8.15 -0.82 -8.48
CA LEU A 251 -9.26 -1.12 -7.56
C LEU A 251 -10.47 -1.77 -8.24
N LYS A 252 -10.54 -1.73 -9.57
CA LYS A 252 -11.61 -2.39 -10.37
C LYS A 252 -13.01 -1.97 -9.85
N ASP A 253 -13.84 -2.95 -9.49
CA ASP A 253 -15.20 -2.76 -8.92
C ASP A 253 -15.19 -2.05 -7.55
N LYS A 254 -14.11 -2.15 -6.78
CA LYS A 254 -13.94 -1.39 -5.53
C LYS A 254 -13.79 0.11 -5.76
N TRP A 255 -13.49 0.55 -6.98
CA TRP A 255 -13.42 1.96 -7.32
C TRP A 255 -14.73 2.72 -7.07
N ASP A 256 -15.88 2.08 -7.28
CA ASP A 256 -17.19 2.70 -7.10
C ASP A 256 -17.44 3.17 -5.65
N ILE A 257 -16.71 2.59 -4.68
CA ILE A 257 -16.79 2.98 -3.27
C ILE A 257 -15.90 4.21 -2.99
N VAL A 258 -14.82 4.38 -3.76
CA VAL A 258 -13.88 5.50 -3.62
C VAL A 258 -14.35 6.73 -4.38
N LEU A 259 -15.00 6.53 -5.53
CA LEU A 259 -15.40 7.58 -6.47
C LEU A 259 -16.16 8.75 -5.82
N PRO A 260 -17.14 8.55 -4.91
CA PRO A 260 -17.89 9.65 -4.30
C PRO A 260 -17.03 10.64 -3.50
N LEU A 261 -15.84 10.24 -3.06
CA LEU A 261 -14.91 11.14 -2.35
C LEU A 261 -14.10 12.04 -3.29
N LEU A 262 -14.00 11.62 -4.55
CA LEU A 262 -13.23 12.31 -5.58
C LEU A 262 -14.10 13.29 -6.39
N ASP A 263 -15.38 13.00 -6.51
CA ASP A 263 -16.35 13.85 -7.21
C ASP A 263 -17.51 14.19 -6.27
N PRO A 264 -17.44 15.35 -5.57
CA PRO A 264 -18.46 15.75 -4.61
C PRO A 264 -19.82 16.13 -5.26
N GLU A 265 -19.93 16.10 -6.61
CA GLU A 265 -21.19 16.36 -7.33
C GLU A 265 -21.95 15.05 -7.68
N THR A 266 -21.38 13.89 -7.36
CA THR A 266 -22.03 12.57 -7.45
C THR A 266 -22.55 12.13 -6.10
#